data_70623826c99c7cc1390e426a5b6d6d9a
#
_entry.id   70623826c99c7cc1390e426a5b6d6d9a
#
_cell.length_a   1.000
_cell.length_b   1.000
_cell.length_c   1.000
_cell.angle_alpha   90.00
_cell.angle_beta   90.00
_cell.angle_gamma   90.00
#
_symmetry.space_group_name_H-M   'P 1'
#
loop_
_entity.id
_entity.type
_entity.pdbx_description
1 polymer ?
#
loop_
_entity_poly.entity_id
_entity_poly.type
_entity_poly.pdbx_seq_one_letter_code
_entity_poly.pdbx_strand_id
1 'polypeptide(L)'
;LKRKIDHEYLKSIISSRIDEIFNMILGMVPKSKFFYSYLVTGGGSMQINLKPYLKNKFGIEVEIFEPKQVKGIPTFWNNPSIMSLFAMNELIANNSLESLNLLKKNDSFSNKIWYKRFVDLL
;
A
#
# COMPACT_ATOMS: atom_id res chain seq x y z
N LEU A 1 -2.92 30.06 -19.50
CA LEU A 1 -3.13 28.95 -20.45
C LEU A 1 -3.62 27.73 -19.66
N LYS A 2 -4.96 27.50 -19.65
CA LYS A 2 -5.51 26.24 -19.11
C LYS A 2 -5.21 25.13 -20.14
N ARG A 3 -4.22 24.29 -19.86
CA ARG A 3 -3.99 23.07 -20.66
C ARG A 3 -5.14 22.10 -20.40
N LYS A 4 -5.88 21.75 -21.42
CA LYS A 4 -6.90 20.71 -21.36
C LYS A 4 -6.16 19.37 -21.40
N ILE A 5 -6.14 18.66 -20.29
CA ILE A 5 -5.57 17.30 -20.22
C ILE A 5 -6.63 16.33 -20.73
N ASP A 6 -6.24 15.44 -21.64
CA ASP A 6 -7.11 14.37 -22.10
C ASP A 6 -7.36 13.39 -20.94
N HIS A 7 -8.63 13.20 -20.64
CA HIS A 7 -9.05 12.35 -19.51
C HIS A 7 -8.68 10.88 -19.73
N GLU A 8 -8.79 10.39 -20.96
CA GLU A 8 -8.42 9.00 -21.29
C GLU A 8 -6.90 8.79 -21.18
N TYR A 9 -6.11 9.78 -21.58
CA TYR A 9 -4.68 9.72 -21.41
C TYR A 9 -4.26 9.68 -19.94
N LEU A 10 -4.86 10.53 -19.10
CA LEU A 10 -4.60 10.53 -17.66
C LEU A 10 -4.99 9.18 -17.03
N LYS A 11 -6.15 8.65 -17.40
CA LYS A 11 -6.63 7.35 -16.94
C LYS A 11 -5.68 6.22 -17.31
N SER A 12 -5.14 6.24 -18.53
CA SER A 12 -4.18 5.22 -19.00
C SER A 12 -2.89 5.24 -18.18
N ILE A 13 -2.38 6.42 -17.83
CA ILE A 13 -1.18 6.57 -16.99
C ILE A 13 -1.43 5.99 -15.59
N ILE A 14 -2.55 6.37 -14.96
CA ILE A 14 -2.92 5.89 -13.63
C ILE A 14 -3.08 4.37 -13.62
N SER A 15 -3.81 3.82 -14.58
CA SER A 15 -4.01 2.38 -14.70
C SER A 15 -2.71 1.62 -14.90
N SER A 16 -1.81 2.13 -15.76
CA SER A 16 -0.49 1.51 -15.98
C SER A 16 0.35 1.50 -14.70
N ARG A 17 0.26 2.55 -13.89
CA ARG A 17 0.99 2.61 -12.61
C ARG A 17 0.43 1.64 -11.59
N ILE A 18 -0.90 1.51 -11.52
CA ILE A 18 -1.55 0.51 -10.66
C ILE A 18 -1.13 -0.91 -11.09
N ASP A 19 -1.13 -1.19 -12.39
CA ASP A 19 -0.72 -2.48 -12.95
C ASP A 19 0.71 -2.83 -12.55
N GLU A 20 1.63 -1.89 -12.69
CA GLU A 20 3.03 -2.08 -12.32
C GLU A 20 3.18 -2.44 -10.83
N ILE A 21 2.52 -1.68 -9.95
CA ILE A 21 2.57 -1.90 -8.50
C ILE A 21 2.01 -3.29 -8.15
N PHE A 22 0.84 -3.64 -8.67
CA PHE A 22 0.22 -4.93 -8.35
C PHE A 22 0.95 -6.12 -8.96
N ASN A 23 1.52 -5.98 -10.16
CA ASN A 23 2.38 -7.03 -10.73
C ASN A 23 3.60 -7.29 -9.85
N MET A 24 4.23 -6.24 -9.31
CA MET A 24 5.35 -6.41 -8.38
C MET A 24 4.91 -7.11 -7.09
N ILE A 25 3.81 -6.66 -6.47
CA ILE A 25 3.28 -7.26 -5.23
C ILE A 25 2.95 -8.73 -5.44
N LEU A 26 2.20 -9.06 -6.49
CA LEU A 26 1.81 -10.43 -6.80
C LEU A 26 3.00 -11.33 -7.14
N GLY A 27 4.06 -10.75 -7.69
CA GLY A 27 5.33 -11.46 -7.91
C GLY A 27 6.08 -11.80 -6.61
N MET A 28 5.84 -11.05 -5.54
CA MET A 28 6.44 -11.27 -4.22
C MET A 28 5.65 -12.26 -3.35
N VAL A 29 4.35 -12.43 -3.62
CA VAL A 29 3.49 -13.34 -2.86
C VAL A 29 3.83 -14.78 -3.23
N PRO A 30 4.16 -15.66 -2.26
CA PRO A 30 4.42 -17.06 -2.55
C PRO A 30 3.20 -17.72 -3.21
N LYS A 31 3.43 -18.48 -4.28
CA LYS A 31 2.39 -19.27 -4.94
C LYS A 31 2.03 -20.49 -4.08
N SER A 32 1.45 -20.28 -2.93
CA SER A 32 0.99 -21.36 -2.06
C SER A 32 -0.47 -21.69 -2.36
N LYS A 33 -0.90 -22.90 -1.95
CA LYS A 33 -2.31 -23.33 -2.06
C LYS A 33 -3.25 -22.62 -1.08
N PHE A 34 -2.74 -21.68 -0.29
CA PHE A 34 -3.53 -20.93 0.68
C PHE A 34 -4.19 -19.73 0.00
N PHE A 35 -5.45 -19.49 0.35
CA PHE A 35 -6.14 -18.27 -0.04
C PHE A 35 -5.59 -17.10 0.78
N TYR A 36 -5.11 -16.07 0.09
CA TYR A 36 -4.70 -14.82 0.72
C TYR A 36 -5.84 -13.82 0.65
N SER A 37 -6.10 -13.17 1.76
CA SER A 37 -6.90 -11.95 1.78
C SER A 37 -5.95 -10.76 1.60
N TYR A 38 -6.27 -9.87 0.67
CA TYR A 38 -5.47 -8.67 0.40
C TYR A 38 -6.12 -7.48 1.09
N LEU A 39 -5.37 -6.89 2.03
CA LEU A 39 -5.78 -5.69 2.72
C LEU A 39 -4.97 -4.51 2.17
N VAL A 40 -5.66 -3.50 1.65
CA VAL A 40 -5.02 -2.33 1.03
C VAL A 40 -5.30 -1.10 1.88
N THR A 41 -4.26 -0.30 2.11
CA THR A 41 -4.36 0.95 2.88
C THR A 41 -3.47 2.04 2.26
N GLY A 42 -3.51 3.23 2.83
CA GLY A 42 -2.79 4.38 2.30
C GLY A 42 -3.60 5.20 1.30
N GLY A 43 -3.04 6.33 0.84
CA GLY A 43 -3.75 7.25 -0.06
C GLY A 43 -4.20 6.61 -1.38
N GLY A 44 -3.38 5.69 -1.92
CA GLY A 44 -3.71 4.97 -3.16
C GLY A 44 -4.92 4.05 -3.04
N SER A 45 -5.24 3.56 -1.84
CA SER A 45 -6.41 2.69 -1.62
C SER A 45 -7.74 3.41 -1.80
N MET A 46 -7.73 4.74 -1.72
CA MET A 46 -8.91 5.59 -1.90
C MET A 46 -9.25 5.87 -3.38
N GLN A 47 -8.47 5.31 -4.31
CA GLN A 47 -8.73 5.44 -5.74
C GLN A 47 -10.12 4.90 -6.08
N ILE A 48 -10.93 5.73 -6.76
CA ILE A 48 -12.26 5.33 -7.22
C ILE A 48 -12.15 4.10 -8.14
N ASN A 49 -13.02 3.12 -7.90
CA ASN A 49 -13.06 1.86 -8.67
C ASN A 49 -11.81 0.95 -8.54
N LEU A 50 -10.94 1.16 -7.56
CA LEU A 50 -9.77 0.30 -7.36
C LEU A 50 -10.16 -1.18 -7.16
N LYS A 51 -11.13 -1.48 -6.28
CA LYS A 51 -11.58 -2.85 -6.01
C LYS A 51 -12.07 -3.58 -7.27
N PRO A 52 -13.06 -3.05 -8.03
CA PRO A 52 -13.50 -3.72 -9.24
C PRO A 52 -12.43 -3.79 -10.32
N TYR A 53 -11.54 -2.81 -10.40
CA TYR A 53 -10.42 -2.83 -11.32
C TYR A 53 -9.48 -4.02 -11.04
N LEU A 54 -9.06 -4.20 -9.77
CA LEU A 54 -8.17 -5.28 -9.38
C LEU A 54 -8.82 -6.65 -9.53
N LYS A 55 -10.10 -6.78 -9.21
CA LYS A 55 -10.86 -8.01 -9.43
C LYS A 55 -10.91 -8.39 -10.91
N ASN A 56 -11.22 -7.44 -11.79
CA ASN A 56 -11.33 -7.69 -13.22
C ASN A 56 -9.97 -7.94 -13.89
N LYS A 57 -8.92 -7.24 -13.46
CA LYS A 57 -7.61 -7.31 -14.11
C LYS A 57 -6.76 -8.47 -13.60
N PHE A 58 -6.73 -8.68 -12.29
CA PHE A 58 -5.83 -9.62 -11.61
C PHE A 58 -6.56 -10.80 -10.98
N GLY A 59 -7.89 -10.80 -10.97
CA GLY A 59 -8.68 -11.86 -10.32
C GLY A 59 -8.57 -11.88 -8.80
N ILE A 60 -8.10 -10.78 -8.18
CA ILE A 60 -7.92 -10.68 -6.73
C ILE A 60 -9.02 -9.86 -6.10
N GLU A 61 -9.49 -10.31 -4.95
CA GLU A 61 -10.39 -9.53 -4.10
C GLU A 61 -9.59 -8.81 -3.03
N VAL A 62 -9.80 -7.50 -2.92
CA VAL A 62 -9.12 -6.66 -1.96
C VAL A 62 -10.12 -5.99 -1.03
N GLU A 63 -9.74 -5.84 0.22
CA GLU A 63 -10.45 -5.03 1.20
C GLU A 63 -9.66 -3.76 1.49
N ILE A 64 -10.36 -2.63 1.59
CA ILE A 64 -9.73 -1.38 2.03
C ILE A 64 -9.77 -1.37 3.55
N PHE A 65 -8.58 -1.23 4.15
CA PHE A 65 -8.49 -1.12 5.60
C PHE A 65 -8.98 0.27 6.03
N GLU A 66 -10.07 0.27 6.80
CA GLU A 66 -10.59 1.46 7.44
C GLU A 66 -10.11 1.49 8.90
N PRO A 67 -9.41 2.55 9.31
CA PRO A 67 -8.93 2.66 10.68
C PRO A 67 -10.11 2.74 11.65
N LYS A 68 -9.99 2.06 12.79
CA LYS A 68 -10.89 2.29 13.91
C LYS A 68 -10.69 3.70 14.45
N GLN A 69 -11.76 4.32 14.92
CA GLN A 69 -11.68 5.66 15.51
C GLN A 69 -10.66 5.69 16.65
N VAL A 70 -9.64 6.51 16.50
CA VAL A 70 -8.59 6.69 17.51
C VAL A 70 -9.01 7.83 18.43
N LYS A 71 -8.96 7.59 19.75
CA LYS A 71 -9.29 8.60 20.76
C LYS A 71 -8.39 9.83 20.60
N GLY A 72 -8.98 11.01 20.60
CA GLY A 72 -8.23 12.27 20.50
C GLY A 72 -7.94 12.75 19.07
N ILE A 73 -8.31 11.97 18.07
CA ILE A 73 -8.14 12.35 16.66
C ILE A 73 -9.47 12.76 16.07
N PRO A 74 -9.53 13.90 15.37
CA PRO A 74 -10.74 14.33 14.65
C PRO A 74 -11.19 13.27 13.64
N THR A 75 -12.48 13.05 13.53
CA THR A 75 -13.07 12.00 12.67
C THR A 75 -12.71 12.14 11.19
N PHE A 76 -12.50 13.36 10.70
CA PHE A 76 -12.10 13.60 9.31
C PHE A 76 -10.69 13.08 8.96
N TRP A 77 -9.85 12.82 9.98
CA TRP A 77 -8.54 12.20 9.80
C TRP A 77 -8.58 10.68 9.87
N ASN A 78 -9.76 10.12 10.18
CA ASN A 78 -9.92 8.69 10.29
C ASN A 78 -10.18 8.07 8.91
N ASN A 79 -9.17 8.10 8.06
CA ASN A 79 -9.24 7.57 6.70
C ASN A 79 -7.96 6.78 6.34
N PRO A 80 -8.02 5.90 5.34
CA PRO A 80 -6.87 5.06 4.97
C PRO A 80 -5.60 5.82 4.60
N SER A 81 -5.70 7.07 4.13
CA SER A 81 -4.54 7.82 3.63
C SER A 81 -3.50 8.15 4.70
N ILE A 82 -3.92 8.27 5.97
CA ILE A 82 -3.04 8.61 7.08
C ILE A 82 -2.60 7.41 7.92
N MET A 83 -3.01 6.20 7.55
CA MET A 83 -2.69 4.99 8.31
C MET A 83 -1.19 4.77 8.50
N SER A 84 -0.38 5.10 7.51
CA SER A 84 1.08 5.01 7.61
C SER A 84 1.64 5.91 8.72
N LEU A 85 1.08 7.11 8.88
CA LEU A 85 1.48 8.04 9.94
C LEU A 85 1.09 7.52 11.32
N PHE A 86 -0.11 6.95 11.45
CA PHE A 86 -0.53 6.32 12.70
C PHE A 86 0.35 5.13 13.08
N ALA A 87 0.63 4.26 12.11
CA ALA A 87 1.50 3.11 12.36
C ALA A 87 2.90 3.54 12.80
N MET A 88 3.48 4.55 12.17
CA MET A 88 4.78 5.11 12.57
C MET A 88 4.73 5.71 13.98
N ASN A 89 3.68 6.48 14.27
CA ASN A 89 3.52 7.11 15.59
C ASN A 89 3.35 6.06 16.70
N GLU A 90 2.59 5.01 16.44
CA GLU A 90 2.40 3.89 17.36
C GLU A 90 3.72 3.14 17.61
N LEU A 91 4.50 2.91 16.57
CA LEU A 91 5.83 2.30 16.67
C LEU A 91 6.78 3.15 17.55
N ILE A 92 6.75 4.47 17.39
CA ILE A 92 7.57 5.40 18.18
C ILE A 92 7.09 5.44 19.63
N ALA A 93 5.77 5.55 19.85
CA ALA A 93 5.18 5.68 21.19
C ALA A 93 5.41 4.42 22.05
N ASN A 94 5.37 3.25 21.43
CA ASN A 94 5.57 1.98 22.13
C ASN A 94 7.04 1.60 22.36
N ASN A 95 7.99 2.50 22.07
CA ASN A 95 9.44 2.23 22.19
C ASN A 95 9.87 0.93 21.50
N SER A 96 9.13 0.50 20.50
CA SER A 96 9.35 -0.77 19.82
C SER A 96 10.53 -0.73 18.83
N LEU A 97 11.57 0.05 19.14
CA LEU A 97 12.90 -0.09 18.53
C LEU A 97 13.42 -1.53 18.63
N GLU A 98 12.96 -2.28 19.65
CA GLU A 98 13.19 -3.73 19.74
C GLU A 98 12.55 -4.49 18.57
N SER A 99 11.37 -4.12 18.12
CA SER A 99 10.73 -4.76 16.96
C SER A 99 11.45 -4.44 15.66
N LEU A 100 12.04 -3.25 15.52
CA LEU A 100 12.93 -2.91 14.40
C LEU A 100 14.24 -3.69 14.45
N ASN A 101 14.75 -4.00 15.65
CA ASN A 101 15.91 -4.86 15.83
C ASN A 101 15.61 -6.34 15.54
N LEU A 102 14.39 -6.79 15.81
CA LEU A 102 13.92 -8.13 15.41
C LEU A 102 13.80 -8.25 13.88
N LEU A 103 13.38 -7.21 13.20
CA LEU A 103 13.39 -7.14 11.73
C LEU A 103 14.83 -7.16 11.16
N LYS A 104 15.79 -6.52 11.86
CA LYS A 104 17.20 -6.59 11.51
C LYS A 104 17.83 -7.95 11.78
N LYS A 105 17.39 -8.66 12.80
CA LYS A 105 17.96 -9.96 13.21
C LYS A 105 17.46 -11.12 12.34
N ASN A 106 16.34 -10.96 11.64
CA ASN A 106 15.84 -11.90 10.63
C ASN A 106 16.43 -11.61 9.24
N ASP A 107 17.71 -11.24 9.18
CA ASP A 107 18.49 -11.01 7.94
C ASP A 107 18.64 -12.24 7.03
N SER A 108 17.99 -13.35 7.33
CA SER A 108 17.87 -14.48 6.39
C SER A 108 16.81 -14.24 5.29
N PHE A 109 15.95 -13.24 5.43
CA PHE A 109 15.11 -12.75 4.34
C PHE A 109 15.91 -11.70 3.58
N SER A 110 16.70 -12.15 2.65
CA SER A 110 17.53 -11.38 1.71
C SER A 110 16.72 -10.43 0.83
N ASN A 111 16.10 -9.42 1.44
CA ASN A 111 15.31 -8.41 0.73
C ASN A 111 15.96 -7.02 0.74
N LYS A 112 17.28 -6.97 0.77
CA LYS A 112 18.03 -5.73 0.49
C LYS A 112 17.77 -5.15 -0.90
N ILE A 113 17.18 -5.93 -1.80
CA ILE A 113 17.07 -5.57 -3.23
C ILE A 113 15.87 -4.66 -3.50
N TRP A 114 14.73 -4.87 -2.85
CA TRP A 114 13.54 -4.06 -3.16
C TRP A 114 13.58 -2.67 -2.52
N TYR A 115 14.07 -2.56 -1.28
CA TYR A 115 14.23 -1.27 -0.59
C TYR A 115 15.23 -0.37 -1.32
N LYS A 116 16.37 -0.93 -1.75
CA LYS A 116 17.36 -0.18 -2.52
C LYS A 116 16.80 0.32 -3.86
N ARG A 117 16.05 -0.53 -4.57
CA ARG A 117 15.40 -0.14 -5.83
C ARG A 117 14.33 0.93 -5.64
N PHE A 118 13.66 0.96 -4.49
CA PHE A 118 12.64 1.98 -4.21
C PHE A 118 13.26 3.33 -3.87
N VAL A 119 14.40 3.34 -3.18
CA VAL A 119 15.15 4.57 -2.85
C VAL A 119 15.90 5.12 -4.06
N ASP A 120 16.39 4.27 -4.95
CA ASP A 120 17.08 4.69 -6.19
C ASP A 120 16.10 5.22 -7.27
N LEU A 121 14.79 5.12 -7.04
CA LEU A 121 13.72 5.62 -7.93
C LEU A 121 13.08 6.93 -7.46
N LEU A 122 13.44 7.45 -6.26
CA LEU A 122 13.07 8.75 -5.72
C LEU A 122 14.18 9.76 -5.91
#